data_bd21cbc1227139615bc3b66bc0b4d47d
#
_entry.id   bd21cbc1227139615bc3b66bc0b4d47d
#
_cell.length_a   1.000
_cell.length_b   1.000
_cell.length_c   1.000
_cell.angle_alpha   90.00
_cell.angle_beta   90.00
_cell.angle_gamma   90.00
#
_symmetry.space_group_name_H-M   'P 1'
#
loop_
_entity.id
_entity.type
_entity.pdbx_description
1 polymer ?
#
loop_
_entity_poly.entity_id
_entity_poly.type
_entity_poly.pdbx_seq_one_letter_code
_entity_poly.pdbx_strand_id
1 'polypeptide(L)'
;MENYIYKGDRYSLEIGTSAIRVYQDGVRVTDLMPATSVGTVTELDGEFTEHEEHGERTPAAIEKISDGEFLWKGTSDLWNKEYRLSCDREGFTYSVTVKGKGRVGKVDYFSAHLEDTDYTCSDYNFCEYFIPCGGTDPAFRNIMPAALPYRSFFELLIPPPYCFSFRTEGLDGRFGLGMCAKDGEYNFFHFDYNLGFNTRRRGFYLSTALDGHTAVDGEFTLPVIRAFFGDDDLDIVRKYSAYHFDTGLCRKNERKDIPRWWRGPIVCGWNEQEMLITDGCSQAGMARQDAYMKIADMIKDHNIRPTMLIIDDKWQNPYGACLPDPERWPDMRAFTDEMHSRGIHTILWFRLWGGEGLPEDEVMTGEGIPYRSFSLNYPPYADPTNEKYRAHLKKILHYLLSDEEGCMNCDGFKLDYSLIMPYGKSAKSAGGKYGAQMTKELYNLIYSTAKEIKPDALINASPCHPYFDEVCDQARLHDYSWDLRNETETMGLRAKLFEAAMPGVLIDTDSVNFANHDDAMRFYRNMPKIGIPD
;
A
#
# COMPACT_ATOMS: atom_id res chain seq x y z
N MET A 1 41.59 -12.26 -0.15
CA MET A 1 40.73 -11.09 -0.17
C MET A 1 40.37 -10.80 1.27
N GLU A 2 40.55 -9.56 1.71
CA GLU A 2 40.21 -9.17 3.07
C GLU A 2 38.69 -9.10 3.21
N ASN A 3 38.12 -9.80 4.19
CA ASN A 3 36.74 -9.59 4.59
C ASN A 3 36.73 -8.50 5.65
N TYR A 4 35.80 -7.55 5.53
CA TYR A 4 35.57 -6.55 6.56
C TYR A 4 34.53 -7.06 7.55
N ILE A 5 34.68 -6.65 8.83
CA ILE A 5 33.71 -6.96 9.87
C ILE A 5 33.15 -5.64 10.38
N TYR A 6 31.82 -5.56 10.46
CA TYR A 6 31.10 -4.49 11.13
C TYR A 6 30.27 -5.06 12.29
N LYS A 7 30.16 -4.32 13.40
CA LYS A 7 29.36 -4.73 14.57
C LYS A 7 28.43 -3.60 14.97
N GLY A 8 27.13 -3.84 14.89
CA GLY A 8 26.07 -3.02 15.47
C GLY A 8 25.66 -3.53 16.84
N ASP A 9 24.50 -3.06 17.33
CA ASP A 9 23.99 -3.40 18.66
C ASP A 9 23.52 -4.87 18.73
N ARG A 10 22.72 -5.30 17.77
CA ARG A 10 22.13 -6.65 17.70
C ARG A 10 22.58 -7.45 16.48
N TYR A 11 23.49 -6.91 15.68
CA TYR A 11 23.92 -7.56 14.45
C TYR A 11 25.42 -7.42 14.23
N SER A 12 25.94 -8.28 13.39
CA SER A 12 27.26 -8.12 12.79
C SER A 12 27.26 -8.58 11.33
N LEU A 13 28.16 -8.01 10.56
CA LEU A 13 28.37 -8.34 9.15
C LEU A 13 29.79 -8.84 8.94
N GLU A 14 29.90 -9.87 8.10
CA GLU A 14 31.16 -10.19 7.41
C GLU A 14 30.99 -9.81 5.94
N ILE A 15 31.70 -8.78 5.51
CA ILE A 15 31.50 -8.17 4.20
C ILE A 15 32.62 -8.64 3.28
N GLY A 16 32.25 -9.43 2.28
CA GLY A 16 33.17 -9.97 1.28
C GLY A 16 32.60 -9.87 -0.13
N THR A 17 33.45 -10.03 -1.14
CA THR A 17 33.09 -9.89 -2.55
C THR A 17 32.11 -10.94 -3.06
N SER A 18 32.02 -12.10 -2.38
CA SER A 18 31.10 -13.18 -2.75
C SER A 18 29.80 -13.17 -1.94
N ALA A 19 29.80 -12.56 -0.75
CA ALA A 19 28.63 -12.49 0.11
C ALA A 19 28.79 -11.45 1.22
N ILE A 20 27.67 -10.86 1.63
CA ILE A 20 27.53 -10.11 2.88
C ILE A 20 26.81 -11.04 3.86
N ARG A 21 27.58 -11.63 4.79
CA ARG A 21 27.02 -12.52 5.80
C ARG A 21 26.44 -11.72 6.94
N VAL A 22 25.18 -11.98 7.23
CA VAL A 22 24.42 -11.27 8.26
C VAL A 22 24.23 -12.18 9.46
N TYR A 23 24.64 -11.70 10.63
CA TYR A 23 24.42 -12.34 11.92
C TYR A 23 23.54 -11.48 12.79
N GLN A 24 22.61 -12.09 13.50
CA GLN A 24 21.83 -11.45 14.56
C GLN A 24 22.08 -12.19 15.87
N ASP A 25 22.46 -11.46 16.92
CA ASP A 25 22.77 -12.01 18.25
C ASP A 25 23.73 -13.22 18.16
N GLY A 26 24.68 -13.17 17.22
CA GLY A 26 25.68 -14.22 16.97
C GLY A 26 25.21 -15.39 16.09
N VAL A 27 23.95 -15.46 15.72
CA VAL A 27 23.39 -16.47 14.82
C VAL A 27 23.37 -15.95 13.38
N ARG A 28 23.91 -16.76 12.43
CA ARG A 28 23.89 -16.42 11.01
C ARG A 28 22.48 -16.56 10.45
N VAL A 29 21.91 -15.47 9.91
CA VAL A 29 20.54 -15.41 9.39
C VAL A 29 20.47 -15.52 7.87
N THR A 30 21.46 -14.96 7.15
CA THR A 30 21.50 -14.99 5.68
C THR A 30 22.89 -14.64 5.15
N ASP A 31 23.13 -15.03 3.89
CA ASP A 31 24.24 -14.56 3.07
C ASP A 31 23.64 -13.79 1.89
N LEU A 32 23.68 -12.47 1.96
CA LEU A 32 23.18 -11.62 0.89
C LEU A 32 24.18 -11.58 -0.27
N MET A 33 23.69 -11.76 -1.48
CA MET A 33 24.47 -11.55 -2.71
C MET A 33 24.80 -10.06 -2.85
N PRO A 34 26.09 -9.64 -2.98
CA PRO A 34 26.44 -8.22 -3.08
C PRO A 34 26.25 -7.66 -4.51
N ALA A 35 25.15 -8.00 -5.15
CA ALA A 35 24.78 -7.57 -6.49
C ALA A 35 23.27 -7.38 -6.61
N THR A 36 22.84 -6.71 -7.66
CA THR A 36 21.42 -6.45 -7.98
C THR A 36 21.27 -6.47 -9.49
N SER A 37 20.40 -7.33 -10.00
CA SER A 37 20.08 -7.34 -11.42
C SER A 37 19.06 -6.24 -11.74
N VAL A 38 19.30 -5.49 -12.82
CA VAL A 38 18.50 -4.34 -13.23
C VAL A 38 18.20 -4.42 -14.72
N GLY A 39 17.00 -4.91 -15.04
CA GLY A 39 16.52 -4.99 -16.41
C GLY A 39 16.14 -3.63 -17.00
N THR A 40 15.92 -3.60 -18.29
CA THR A 40 15.43 -2.41 -19.00
C THR A 40 14.17 -2.71 -19.79
N VAL A 41 13.45 -1.65 -20.15
CA VAL A 41 12.29 -1.72 -21.06
C VAL A 41 12.56 -0.82 -22.26
N THR A 42 12.34 -1.35 -23.46
CA THR A 42 12.31 -0.56 -24.70
C THR A 42 10.90 -0.50 -25.27
N GLU A 43 10.55 0.62 -25.89
CA GLU A 43 9.28 0.81 -26.58
C GLU A 43 9.57 1.08 -28.06
N LEU A 44 8.97 0.28 -28.94
CA LEU A 44 9.03 0.46 -30.38
C LEU A 44 7.63 0.28 -30.96
N ASP A 45 7.12 1.28 -31.66
CA ASP A 45 5.80 1.27 -32.31
C ASP A 45 4.63 0.89 -31.37
N GLY A 46 4.75 1.24 -30.05
CA GLY A 46 3.77 0.92 -29.03
C GLY A 46 3.91 -0.48 -28.41
N GLU A 47 4.86 -1.28 -28.87
CA GLU A 47 5.20 -2.55 -28.25
C GLU A 47 6.33 -2.38 -27.23
N PHE A 48 6.18 -3.04 -26.07
CA PHE A 48 7.13 -2.98 -24.96
C PHE A 48 7.91 -4.28 -24.85
N THR A 49 9.22 -4.19 -24.89
CA THR A 49 10.12 -5.34 -24.71
C THR A 49 10.92 -5.17 -23.43
N GLU A 50 10.89 -6.20 -22.58
CA GLU A 50 11.78 -6.30 -21.42
C GLU A 50 13.11 -6.93 -21.85
N HIS A 51 14.19 -6.39 -21.29
CA HIS A 51 15.52 -6.93 -21.44
C HIS A 51 16.06 -7.25 -20.04
N GLU A 52 16.37 -8.51 -19.84
CA GLU A 52 17.08 -8.94 -18.63
C GLU A 52 18.54 -8.54 -18.73
N GLU A 53 19.13 -8.24 -17.58
CA GLU A 53 20.56 -7.91 -17.47
C GLU A 53 21.39 -9.19 -17.43
N HIS A 54 22.51 -9.22 -18.14
CA HIS A 54 23.44 -10.36 -18.17
C HIS A 54 24.89 -9.91 -17.99
N GLY A 55 25.75 -10.88 -17.70
CA GLY A 55 27.19 -10.69 -17.70
C GLY A 55 27.70 -9.76 -16.61
N GLU A 56 27.06 -9.74 -15.46
CA GLU A 56 27.56 -8.97 -14.33
C GLU A 56 28.89 -9.56 -13.84
N ARG A 57 29.90 -8.71 -13.72
CA ARG A 57 31.20 -9.11 -13.20
C ARG A 57 31.19 -9.06 -11.68
N THR A 58 31.67 -10.11 -11.05
CA THR A 58 31.88 -10.13 -9.61
C THR A 58 32.80 -8.95 -9.20
N PRO A 59 32.47 -8.23 -8.12
CA PRO A 59 33.32 -7.13 -7.65
C PRO A 59 34.75 -7.61 -7.40
N ALA A 60 35.72 -6.94 -7.98
CA ALA A 60 37.14 -7.29 -7.79
C ALA A 60 37.62 -6.98 -6.35
N ALA A 61 37.03 -5.96 -5.72
CA ALA A 61 37.31 -5.54 -4.36
C ALA A 61 36.15 -4.75 -3.77
N ILE A 62 36.05 -4.76 -2.45
CA ILE A 62 35.21 -3.85 -1.67
C ILE A 62 36.14 -2.83 -1.02
N GLU A 63 35.81 -1.55 -1.16
CA GLU A 63 36.54 -0.45 -0.55
C GLU A 63 35.85 -0.03 0.74
N LYS A 64 36.59 0.01 1.86
CA LYS A 64 36.10 0.60 3.12
C LYS A 64 36.35 2.12 3.05
N ILE A 65 35.29 2.91 2.92
CA ILE A 65 35.35 4.38 2.83
C ILE A 65 35.52 5.00 4.22
N SER A 66 34.79 4.47 5.21
CA SER A 66 34.86 4.89 6.60
C SER A 66 34.45 3.75 7.53
N ASP A 67 34.37 4.01 8.83
CA ASP A 67 33.79 3.02 9.74
C ASP A 67 32.27 2.91 9.49
N GLY A 68 31.84 1.74 9.01
CA GLY A 68 30.44 1.49 8.60
C GLY A 68 30.11 1.81 7.14
N GLU A 69 31.01 2.38 6.33
CA GLU A 69 30.75 2.71 4.92
C GLU A 69 31.62 1.86 3.99
N PHE A 70 30.97 1.12 3.10
CA PHE A 70 31.63 0.24 2.13
C PHE A 70 31.09 0.50 0.73
N LEU A 71 31.99 0.47 -0.27
CA LEU A 71 31.70 0.76 -1.66
C LEU A 71 32.30 -0.33 -2.55
N TRP A 72 31.56 -0.71 -3.60
CA TRP A 72 32.11 -1.51 -4.70
C TRP A 72 31.42 -1.17 -6.01
N LYS A 73 31.96 -1.64 -7.10
CA LYS A 73 31.48 -1.38 -8.46
C LYS A 73 31.22 -2.69 -9.18
N GLY A 74 30.19 -2.70 -10.01
CA GLY A 74 29.87 -3.76 -10.94
C GLY A 74 29.65 -3.19 -12.34
N THR A 75 29.76 -4.07 -13.33
CA THR A 75 29.41 -3.77 -14.72
C THR A 75 28.66 -4.95 -15.30
N SER A 76 27.72 -4.67 -16.20
CA SER A 76 26.98 -5.67 -16.94
C SER A 76 26.86 -5.23 -18.40
N ASP A 77 26.07 -5.95 -19.18
CA ASP A 77 25.71 -5.59 -20.56
C ASP A 77 24.82 -4.34 -20.66
N LEU A 78 24.05 -4.02 -19.60
CA LEU A 78 23.12 -2.89 -19.57
C LEU A 78 23.64 -1.68 -18.77
N TRP A 79 24.33 -1.91 -17.65
CA TRP A 79 24.64 -0.87 -16.69
C TRP A 79 26.08 -0.91 -16.15
N ASN A 80 26.63 0.26 -15.85
CA ASN A 80 27.67 0.38 -14.83
C ASN A 80 26.98 0.65 -13.49
N LYS A 81 27.41 -0.02 -12.43
CA LYS A 81 26.74 0.05 -11.12
C LYS A 81 27.72 0.43 -10.02
N GLU A 82 27.22 1.21 -9.08
CA GLU A 82 27.87 1.51 -7.83
C GLU A 82 27.00 1.00 -6.69
N TYR A 83 27.58 0.18 -5.83
CA TYR A 83 26.95 -0.42 -4.67
C TYR A 83 27.52 0.22 -3.42
N ARG A 84 26.63 0.62 -2.50
CA ARG A 84 27.03 1.17 -1.21
C ARG A 84 26.32 0.44 -0.08
N LEU A 85 27.08 0.06 0.94
CA LEU A 85 26.59 -0.48 2.18
C LEU A 85 26.92 0.50 3.31
N SER A 86 25.88 1.08 3.91
CA SER A 86 25.99 2.04 5.02
C SER A 86 25.44 1.40 6.28
N CYS A 87 26.29 1.22 7.27
CA CYS A 87 25.98 0.54 8.52
C CYS A 87 25.91 1.55 9.68
N ASP A 88 24.94 1.42 10.54
CA ASP A 88 24.83 2.13 11.80
C ASP A 88 24.60 1.15 12.96
N ARG A 89 24.39 1.63 14.18
CA ARG A 89 24.23 0.76 15.35
C ARG A 89 23.00 -0.15 15.26
N GLU A 90 21.93 0.27 14.59
CA GLU A 90 20.63 -0.39 14.58
C GLU A 90 20.40 -1.27 13.34
N GLY A 91 21.12 -1.03 12.24
CA GLY A 91 20.96 -1.77 11.01
C GLY A 91 21.90 -1.33 9.89
N PHE A 92 21.60 -1.69 8.65
CA PHE A 92 22.37 -1.25 7.49
C PHE A 92 21.48 -0.95 6.30
N THR A 93 21.95 -0.06 5.43
CA THR A 93 21.28 0.30 4.18
C THR A 93 22.13 -0.18 3.01
N TYR A 94 21.50 -0.88 2.08
CA TYR A 94 22.10 -1.30 0.82
C TYR A 94 21.49 -0.46 -0.31
N SER A 95 22.33 0.28 -1.03
CA SER A 95 21.93 1.13 -2.14
C SER A 95 22.68 0.77 -3.43
N VAL A 96 22.00 0.94 -4.55
CA VAL A 96 22.51 0.65 -5.89
C VAL A 96 22.27 1.86 -6.77
N THR A 97 23.32 2.41 -7.37
CA THR A 97 23.23 3.45 -8.37
C THR A 97 23.61 2.87 -9.73
N VAL A 98 22.67 2.89 -10.67
CA VAL A 98 22.91 2.53 -12.07
C VAL A 98 23.41 3.75 -12.84
N LYS A 99 24.38 3.54 -13.73
CA LYS A 99 24.98 4.58 -14.56
C LYS A 99 24.95 4.14 -16.02
N GLY A 100 24.34 4.97 -16.88
CA GLY A 100 24.15 4.65 -18.29
C GLY A 100 22.96 5.37 -18.89
N LYS A 101 22.38 4.76 -19.91
CA LYS A 101 21.19 5.28 -20.59
C LYS A 101 20.20 4.15 -20.86
N GLY A 102 18.96 4.32 -20.35
CA GLY A 102 17.91 3.32 -20.53
C GLY A 102 16.67 3.66 -19.71
N ARG A 103 15.68 2.79 -19.76
CA ARG A 103 14.47 2.86 -18.94
C ARG A 103 14.46 1.65 -18.01
N VAL A 104 14.46 1.88 -16.70
CA VAL A 104 14.55 0.80 -15.70
C VAL A 104 13.28 -0.05 -15.73
N GLY A 105 13.47 -1.34 -15.89
CA GLY A 105 12.40 -2.36 -15.85
C GLY A 105 12.29 -3.02 -14.48
N LYS A 106 12.49 -4.34 -14.47
CA LYS A 106 12.53 -5.14 -13.24
C LYS A 106 13.83 -4.93 -12.49
N VAL A 107 13.77 -4.91 -11.17
CA VAL A 107 14.92 -4.82 -10.26
C VAL A 107 14.88 -6.02 -9.32
N ASP A 108 15.93 -6.83 -9.33
CA ASP A 108 16.10 -8.02 -8.48
C ASP A 108 17.27 -7.79 -7.52
N TYR A 109 16.96 -7.36 -6.29
CA TYR A 109 17.95 -7.11 -5.25
C TYR A 109 18.54 -8.42 -4.74
N PHE A 110 19.84 -8.42 -4.48
CA PHE A 110 20.60 -9.57 -3.96
C PHE A 110 20.63 -10.75 -4.93
N SER A 111 20.73 -10.46 -6.20
CA SER A 111 20.85 -11.44 -7.28
C SER A 111 21.61 -10.87 -8.47
N ALA A 112 22.14 -11.73 -9.32
CA ALA A 112 22.79 -11.36 -10.57
C ALA A 112 22.85 -12.51 -11.58
N HIS A 113 22.95 -12.17 -12.87
CA HIS A 113 23.42 -13.05 -13.93
C HIS A 113 24.92 -12.80 -14.12
N LEU A 114 25.76 -13.56 -13.46
CA LEU A 114 27.20 -13.39 -13.51
C LEU A 114 27.78 -13.82 -14.86
N GLU A 115 28.92 -13.20 -15.28
CA GLU A 115 29.58 -13.46 -16.55
C GLU A 115 29.95 -14.95 -16.74
N ASP A 116 30.42 -15.60 -15.67
CA ASP A 116 30.94 -16.98 -15.71
C ASP A 116 29.97 -18.02 -15.13
N THR A 117 28.78 -17.61 -14.69
CA THR A 117 27.80 -18.50 -14.04
C THR A 117 26.38 -18.16 -14.46
N ASP A 118 25.49 -19.12 -14.28
CA ASP A 118 24.06 -18.87 -14.36
C ASP A 118 23.61 -17.87 -13.27
N TYR A 119 22.34 -17.48 -13.35
CA TYR A 119 21.70 -16.66 -12.35
C TYR A 119 21.98 -17.14 -10.92
N THR A 120 22.38 -16.24 -10.07
CA THR A 120 22.69 -16.51 -8.65
C THR A 120 21.99 -15.51 -7.74
N CYS A 121 21.69 -15.91 -6.50
CA CYS A 121 21.01 -15.09 -5.51
C CYS A 121 21.50 -15.39 -4.09
N SER A 122 20.92 -14.73 -3.10
CA SER A 122 21.27 -14.91 -1.69
C SER A 122 20.94 -16.30 -1.15
N ASP A 123 21.73 -16.78 -0.20
CA ASP A 123 21.38 -17.93 0.65
C ASP A 123 20.53 -17.47 1.84
N TYR A 124 19.69 -18.34 2.39
CA TYR A 124 18.95 -18.10 3.62
C TYR A 124 19.13 -19.21 4.66
N ASN A 125 19.15 -18.81 5.94
CA ASN A 125 19.13 -19.73 7.09
C ASN A 125 17.84 -19.57 7.91
N PHE A 126 16.95 -18.65 7.53
CA PHE A 126 15.64 -18.53 8.15
C PHE A 126 14.69 -19.61 7.65
N CYS A 127 13.71 -19.99 8.47
CA CYS A 127 12.73 -21.04 8.16
C CYS A 127 11.41 -20.52 7.62
N GLU A 128 11.04 -19.31 7.96
CA GLU A 128 9.81 -18.64 7.52
C GLU A 128 9.99 -17.13 7.50
N TYR A 129 9.05 -16.46 6.84
CA TYR A 129 8.98 -15.01 6.82
C TYR A 129 7.55 -14.51 7.04
N PHE A 130 7.44 -13.36 7.68
CA PHE A 130 6.20 -12.63 7.88
C PHE A 130 6.04 -11.57 6.80
N ILE A 131 4.80 -11.42 6.32
CA ILE A 131 4.38 -10.46 5.32
C ILE A 131 3.41 -9.49 6.01
N PRO A 132 3.66 -8.18 6.03
CA PRO A 132 2.75 -7.19 6.62
C PRO A 132 1.56 -6.90 5.71
N CYS A 133 0.94 -7.94 5.19
CA CYS A 133 -0.29 -7.86 4.43
C CYS A 133 -1.50 -8.19 5.31
N GLY A 134 -2.60 -7.61 4.99
CA GLY A 134 -3.85 -7.91 5.67
C GLY A 134 -4.64 -9.01 5.00
N GLY A 135 -4.00 -10.03 4.43
CA GLY A 135 -4.65 -11.08 3.66
C GLY A 135 -5.91 -11.63 4.32
N THR A 136 -6.98 -11.78 3.54
CA THR A 136 -8.29 -12.30 3.99
C THR A 136 -8.50 -13.73 3.61
N ASP A 137 -7.77 -14.22 2.62
CA ASP A 137 -7.89 -15.59 2.12
C ASP A 137 -7.07 -16.52 3.03
N PRO A 138 -7.58 -17.68 3.41
CA PRO A 138 -6.79 -18.74 4.06
C PRO A 138 -5.54 -19.14 3.28
N ALA A 139 -5.49 -18.85 1.98
CA ALA A 139 -4.30 -19.00 1.13
C ALA A 139 -3.26 -17.88 1.35
N PHE A 140 -3.66 -16.71 1.86
CA PHE A 140 -2.75 -15.60 2.18
C PHE A 140 -2.41 -15.62 3.67
N ARG A 141 -1.45 -16.43 4.01
CA ARG A 141 -0.92 -16.46 5.37
C ARG A 141 0.06 -15.31 5.55
N ASN A 142 -0.09 -14.57 6.64
CA ASN A 142 0.91 -13.56 7.01
C ASN A 142 2.29 -14.18 7.31
N ILE A 143 2.35 -15.48 7.57
CA ILE A 143 3.60 -16.23 7.80
C ILE A 143 3.71 -17.29 6.70
N MET A 144 4.80 -17.22 5.95
CA MET A 144 5.11 -18.13 4.84
C MET A 144 6.39 -18.89 5.09
N PRO A 145 6.45 -20.19 4.74
CA PRO A 145 7.71 -20.92 4.70
C PRO A 145 8.73 -20.24 3.78
N ALA A 146 10.00 -20.18 4.19
CA ALA A 146 11.07 -19.60 3.39
C ALA A 146 11.20 -20.20 1.98
N ALA A 147 10.73 -21.43 1.80
CA ALA A 147 10.76 -22.15 0.52
C ALA A 147 9.58 -21.85 -0.44
N LEU A 148 8.73 -20.89 -0.11
CA LEU A 148 7.62 -20.44 -0.96
C LEU A 148 7.80 -18.98 -1.35
N PRO A 149 7.56 -18.62 -2.62
CA PRO A 149 7.62 -17.23 -3.07
C PRO A 149 6.36 -16.47 -2.64
N TYR A 150 6.47 -15.14 -2.59
CA TYR A 150 5.36 -14.25 -2.34
C TYR A 150 5.41 -13.06 -3.29
N ARG A 151 4.27 -12.70 -3.80
CA ARG A 151 4.08 -11.56 -4.68
C ARG A 151 3.02 -10.64 -4.10
N SER A 152 3.42 -9.41 -3.77
CA SER A 152 2.59 -8.42 -3.08
C SER A 152 1.46 -7.82 -3.92
N PHE A 153 1.14 -8.42 -5.05
CA PHE A 153 0.29 -7.85 -6.08
C PHE A 153 -1.21 -7.90 -5.81
N PHE A 154 -1.68 -8.68 -4.84
CA PHE A 154 -3.12 -8.95 -4.65
C PHE A 154 -3.60 -8.73 -3.22
N GLU A 155 -3.05 -7.73 -2.54
CA GLU A 155 -3.36 -7.52 -1.15
C GLU A 155 -4.40 -6.43 -0.94
N LEU A 156 -5.18 -6.60 0.11
CA LEU A 156 -6.24 -5.66 0.45
C LEU A 156 -5.70 -4.38 1.07
N LEU A 157 -4.59 -4.48 1.82
CA LEU A 157 -3.88 -3.30 2.33
C LEU A 157 -2.87 -2.83 1.27
N ILE A 158 -3.30 -2.06 0.30
CA ILE A 158 -2.48 -1.62 -0.83
C ILE A 158 -2.28 -0.11 -0.81
N PRO A 159 -1.01 0.32 -0.74
CA PRO A 159 0.18 -0.51 -0.52
C PRO A 159 0.33 -0.94 0.95
N PRO A 160 0.84 -2.16 1.19
CA PRO A 160 1.30 -2.57 2.51
C PRO A 160 2.66 -1.94 2.84
N PRO A 161 3.18 -2.05 4.07
CA PRO A 161 4.59 -1.79 4.34
C PRO A 161 5.47 -2.67 3.45
N TYR A 162 6.37 -2.07 2.67
CA TYR A 162 7.26 -2.81 1.78
C TYR A 162 8.43 -3.42 2.55
N CYS A 163 8.13 -4.34 3.45
CA CYS A 163 9.14 -5.06 4.23
C CYS A 163 8.74 -6.51 4.49
N PHE A 164 9.74 -7.34 4.70
CA PHE A 164 9.60 -8.72 5.17
C PHE A 164 10.32 -8.87 6.50
N SER A 165 9.78 -9.68 7.39
CA SER A 165 10.40 -10.07 8.65
C SER A 165 10.69 -11.57 8.63
N PHE A 166 11.92 -11.97 8.92
CA PHE A 166 12.42 -13.32 8.79
C PHE A 166 12.67 -13.95 10.15
N ARG A 167 12.25 -15.21 10.33
CA ARG A 167 12.47 -16.00 11.54
C ARG A 167 13.53 -17.08 11.30
N THR A 168 14.59 -17.06 12.11
CA THR A 168 15.61 -18.10 12.12
C THR A 168 15.42 -19.02 13.32
N GLU A 169 15.53 -20.33 13.10
CA GLU A 169 15.39 -21.31 14.18
C GLU A 169 16.47 -21.10 15.25
N GLY A 170 16.06 -21.14 16.52
CA GLY A 170 16.96 -20.91 17.66
C GLY A 170 17.29 -19.43 17.95
N LEU A 171 16.63 -18.49 17.25
CA LEU A 171 16.75 -17.05 17.48
C LEU A 171 15.39 -16.47 17.89
N ASP A 172 15.32 -15.79 19.03
CA ASP A 172 14.08 -15.17 19.50
C ASP A 172 13.75 -13.89 18.72
N GLY A 173 14.75 -13.16 18.23
CA GLY A 173 14.58 -11.95 17.45
C GLY A 173 14.17 -12.18 16.00
N ARG A 174 13.98 -11.06 15.28
CA ARG A 174 13.63 -11.01 13.86
C ARG A 174 14.64 -10.19 13.07
N PHE A 175 14.99 -10.69 11.91
CA PHE A 175 15.70 -9.95 10.87
C PHE A 175 14.68 -9.44 9.86
N GLY A 176 14.75 -8.18 9.47
CA GLY A 176 13.87 -7.58 8.46
C GLY A 176 14.62 -6.95 7.32
N LEU A 177 14.03 -7.00 6.12
CA LEU A 177 14.48 -6.25 4.95
C LEU A 177 13.30 -5.44 4.42
N GLY A 178 13.48 -4.12 4.31
CA GLY A 178 12.46 -3.22 3.81
C GLY A 178 12.97 -2.31 2.70
N MET A 179 12.14 -2.09 1.69
CA MET A 179 12.40 -1.16 0.60
C MET A 179 11.99 0.25 1.02
N CYS A 180 12.91 1.19 0.96
CA CYS A 180 12.74 2.57 1.37
C CYS A 180 12.97 3.50 0.18
N ALA A 181 12.08 4.46 0.02
CA ALA A 181 12.16 5.49 -1.01
C ALA A 181 11.66 6.82 -0.44
N LYS A 182 12.04 7.92 -1.05
CA LYS A 182 11.49 9.25 -0.72
C LYS A 182 10.36 9.60 -1.69
N ASP A 183 9.64 10.64 -1.36
CA ASP A 183 8.64 11.21 -2.25
C ASP A 183 9.26 11.53 -3.62
N GLY A 184 8.58 11.16 -4.70
CA GLY A 184 9.10 11.24 -6.07
C GLY A 184 9.80 9.98 -6.58
N GLU A 185 10.10 8.99 -5.73
CA GLU A 185 10.80 7.77 -6.11
C GLU A 185 9.90 6.50 -6.08
N TYR A 186 8.65 6.62 -5.62
CA TYR A 186 7.71 5.50 -5.52
C TYR A 186 7.04 5.15 -6.87
N ASN A 187 7.81 5.12 -7.97
CA ASN A 187 7.33 4.68 -9.29
C ASN A 187 7.24 3.15 -9.40
N PHE A 188 7.03 2.47 -8.30
CA PHE A 188 6.81 1.03 -8.20
C PHE A 188 5.55 0.77 -7.38
N PHE A 189 5.06 -0.46 -7.48
CA PHE A 189 3.78 -0.82 -6.89
C PHE A 189 3.86 -2.01 -5.94
N HIS A 190 4.85 -2.89 -6.11
CA HIS A 190 4.98 -4.11 -5.32
C HIS A 190 6.42 -4.34 -4.88
N PHE A 191 6.56 -5.16 -3.84
CA PHE A 191 7.82 -5.64 -3.32
C PHE A 191 7.68 -7.12 -3.01
N ASP A 192 8.41 -7.96 -3.75
CA ASP A 192 8.20 -9.39 -3.81
C ASP A 192 9.35 -10.16 -3.17
N TYR A 193 9.02 -11.29 -2.56
CA TYR A 193 9.98 -12.31 -2.15
C TYR A 193 9.97 -13.44 -3.16
N ASN A 194 11.10 -13.67 -3.80
CA ASN A 194 11.25 -14.66 -4.86
C ASN A 194 12.26 -15.73 -4.47
N LEU A 195 12.09 -16.90 -5.06
CA LEU A 195 13.04 -18.01 -4.96
C LEU A 195 13.95 -18.05 -6.17
N GLY A 196 15.21 -18.32 -5.91
CA GLY A 196 16.24 -18.54 -6.90
C GLY A 196 17.15 -19.72 -6.52
N PHE A 197 18.21 -19.86 -7.27
CA PHE A 197 19.25 -20.85 -6.96
C PHE A 197 20.56 -20.11 -6.74
N ASN A 198 21.30 -20.53 -5.72
CA ASN A 198 22.69 -20.17 -5.54
C ASN A 198 23.50 -21.44 -5.76
N THR A 199 24.18 -21.52 -6.90
CA THR A 199 24.99 -22.65 -7.36
C THR A 199 24.31 -24.02 -7.30
N ARG A 200 23.98 -24.52 -6.11
CA ARG A 200 23.34 -25.83 -5.89
C ARG A 200 22.25 -25.83 -4.81
N ARG A 201 22.00 -24.66 -4.19
CA ARG A 201 21.03 -24.51 -3.11
C ARG A 201 19.91 -23.59 -3.55
N ARG A 202 18.74 -23.78 -2.94
CA ARG A 202 17.67 -22.79 -3.04
C ARG A 202 18.11 -21.54 -2.31
N GLY A 203 17.87 -20.41 -2.93
CA GLY A 203 18.12 -19.11 -2.38
C GLY A 203 16.93 -18.18 -2.59
N PHE A 204 17.09 -16.91 -2.25
CA PHE A 204 16.06 -15.91 -2.41
C PHE A 204 16.63 -14.61 -2.99
N TYR A 205 15.73 -13.80 -3.51
CA TYR A 205 15.97 -12.41 -3.87
C TYR A 205 14.69 -11.60 -3.68
N LEU A 206 14.83 -10.29 -3.55
CA LEU A 206 13.70 -9.37 -3.43
C LEU A 206 13.55 -8.60 -4.73
N SER A 207 12.34 -8.38 -5.19
CA SER A 207 12.14 -7.68 -6.46
C SER A 207 11.06 -6.62 -6.41
N THR A 208 11.19 -5.67 -7.32
CA THR A 208 10.17 -4.70 -7.70
C THR A 208 10.25 -4.43 -9.19
N ALA A 209 9.29 -3.71 -9.75
CA ALA A 209 9.31 -3.30 -11.15
C ALA A 209 8.99 -1.81 -11.28
N LEU A 210 9.81 -1.10 -12.06
CA LEU A 210 9.58 0.28 -12.46
C LEU A 210 8.96 0.38 -13.87
N ASP A 211 8.72 -0.75 -14.52
CA ASP A 211 7.98 -0.93 -15.79
C ASP A 211 8.44 0.00 -16.94
N GLY A 212 9.69 0.46 -16.91
CA GLY A 212 10.22 1.41 -17.89
C GLY A 212 9.79 2.85 -17.68
N HIS A 213 9.07 3.16 -16.58
CA HIS A 213 8.62 4.52 -16.30
C HIS A 213 9.72 5.43 -15.75
N THR A 214 10.81 4.85 -15.25
CA THR A 214 11.98 5.59 -14.79
C THR A 214 13.06 5.60 -15.88
N ALA A 215 13.22 6.75 -16.53
CA ALA A 215 14.27 6.96 -17.54
C ALA A 215 15.57 7.41 -16.86
N VAL A 216 16.67 6.80 -17.26
CA VAL A 216 18.03 7.13 -16.82
C VAL A 216 18.81 7.70 -18.03
N ASP A 217 19.42 8.86 -17.84
CA ASP A 217 20.41 9.44 -18.76
C ASP A 217 21.52 10.05 -17.88
N GLY A 218 22.52 9.25 -17.57
CA GLY A 218 23.56 9.53 -16.57
C GLY A 218 23.51 8.55 -15.41
N GLU A 219 22.95 8.93 -14.27
CA GLU A 219 22.88 8.04 -13.10
C GLU A 219 21.50 8.10 -12.40
N PHE A 220 21.13 6.99 -11.78
CA PHE A 220 19.91 6.88 -10.97
C PHE A 220 20.16 5.92 -9.82
N THR A 221 19.82 6.35 -8.60
CA THR A 221 19.84 5.49 -7.42
C THR A 221 18.49 4.82 -7.25
N LEU A 222 18.49 3.50 -7.25
CA LEU A 222 17.29 2.68 -7.01
C LEU A 222 16.74 2.91 -5.60
N PRO A 223 15.45 2.60 -5.33
CA PRO A 223 14.94 2.49 -3.97
C PRO A 223 15.89 1.63 -3.11
N VAL A 224 16.20 2.08 -1.90
CA VAL A 224 17.21 1.42 -1.08
C VAL A 224 16.60 0.29 -0.27
N ILE A 225 17.39 -0.75 0.04
CA ILE A 225 17.00 -1.78 0.98
C ILE A 225 17.61 -1.48 2.34
N ARG A 226 16.75 -1.35 3.37
CA ARG A 226 17.18 -1.19 4.76
C ARG A 226 16.98 -2.51 5.50
N ALA A 227 17.98 -2.92 6.25
CA ALA A 227 17.91 -4.05 7.17
C ALA A 227 17.55 -3.57 8.58
N PHE A 228 16.67 -4.33 9.24
CA PHE A 228 16.17 -4.09 10.57
C PHE A 228 16.39 -5.31 11.46
N PHE A 229 16.60 -5.09 12.75
CA PHE A 229 16.76 -6.14 13.77
C PHE A 229 15.80 -5.83 14.91
N GLY A 230 14.83 -6.70 15.13
CA GLY A 230 13.72 -6.47 16.07
C GLY A 230 13.43 -7.68 16.95
N ASP A 231 12.45 -7.52 17.84
CA ASP A 231 12.04 -8.56 18.79
C ASP A 231 10.96 -9.46 18.17
N ASP A 232 10.03 -8.88 17.40
CA ASP A 232 8.96 -9.59 16.72
C ASP A 232 8.67 -8.98 15.33
N ASP A 233 7.75 -9.58 14.61
CA ASP A 233 7.38 -9.18 13.23
C ASP A 233 6.79 -7.77 13.18
N LEU A 234 5.97 -7.39 14.16
CA LEU A 234 5.41 -6.05 14.24
C LEU A 234 6.45 -5.01 14.67
N ASP A 235 7.47 -5.41 15.42
CA ASP A 235 8.61 -4.54 15.74
C ASP A 235 9.42 -4.20 14.49
N ILE A 236 9.58 -5.13 13.56
CA ILE A 236 10.18 -4.84 12.24
C ILE A 236 9.36 -3.80 11.49
N VAL A 237 8.02 -3.93 11.47
CA VAL A 237 7.15 -2.93 10.82
C VAL A 237 7.25 -1.57 11.50
N ARG A 238 7.26 -1.51 12.85
CA ARG A 238 7.45 -0.26 13.60
C ARG A 238 8.79 0.41 13.27
N LYS A 239 9.88 -0.35 13.24
CA LYS A 239 11.21 0.15 12.88
C LYS A 239 11.31 0.62 11.44
N TYR A 240 10.66 -0.10 10.52
CA TYR A 240 10.52 0.32 9.13
C TYR A 240 9.83 1.68 9.02
N SER A 241 8.71 1.86 9.71
CA SER A 241 7.96 3.12 9.69
C SER A 241 8.69 4.25 10.41
N ALA A 242 9.28 3.98 11.58
CA ALA A 242 10.09 4.94 12.32
C ALA A 242 11.26 5.46 11.46
N TYR A 243 11.96 4.55 10.76
CA TYR A 243 13.03 4.94 9.86
C TYR A 243 12.56 5.92 8.78
N HIS A 244 11.37 5.69 8.19
CA HIS A 244 10.82 6.61 7.19
C HIS A 244 10.52 8.00 7.76
N PHE A 245 9.96 8.07 8.95
CA PHE A 245 9.64 9.34 9.59
C PHE A 245 10.89 10.07 10.11
N ASP A 246 11.79 9.36 10.78
CA ASP A 246 12.98 9.94 11.40
C ASP A 246 14.00 10.44 10.38
N THR A 247 14.08 9.80 9.23
CA THR A 247 14.96 10.22 8.12
C THR A 247 14.29 11.20 7.15
N GLY A 248 13.01 11.52 7.35
CA GLY A 248 12.26 12.45 6.50
C GLY A 248 11.89 11.89 5.11
N LEU A 249 11.94 10.57 4.92
CA LEU A 249 11.45 9.91 3.70
C LEU A 249 9.93 10.06 3.55
N CYS A 250 9.21 10.06 4.67
CA CYS A 250 7.77 10.29 4.73
C CYS A 250 7.44 11.33 5.80
N ARG A 251 6.30 12.00 5.63
CA ARG A 251 5.76 12.92 6.63
C ARG A 251 4.79 12.18 7.53
N LYS A 252 4.87 12.44 8.83
CA LYS A 252 3.95 11.91 9.82
C LYS A 252 2.77 12.85 9.99
N ASN A 253 1.56 12.31 10.03
CA ASN A 253 0.39 13.07 10.45
C ASN A 253 0.40 13.22 11.97
N GLU A 254 0.48 14.45 12.45
CA GLU A 254 0.49 14.76 13.89
C GLU A 254 -0.84 14.46 14.57
N ARG A 255 -1.93 14.34 13.84
CA ARG A 255 -3.31 14.07 14.31
C ARG A 255 -3.70 14.92 15.51
N LYS A 256 -3.38 16.21 15.41
CA LYS A 256 -3.77 17.20 16.41
C LYS A 256 -5.26 17.56 16.23
N ASP A 257 -5.92 17.84 17.34
CA ASP A 257 -7.30 18.35 17.37
C ASP A 257 -8.32 17.45 16.63
N ILE A 258 -8.17 16.13 16.79
CA ILE A 258 -9.08 15.15 16.17
C ILE A 258 -10.53 15.43 16.62
N PRO A 259 -11.46 15.69 15.68
CA PRO A 259 -12.87 15.89 16.00
C PRO A 259 -13.45 14.71 16.79
N ARG A 260 -14.27 15.02 17.81
CA ARG A 260 -14.82 13.97 18.68
C ARG A 260 -15.64 12.95 17.90
N TRP A 261 -16.37 13.39 16.86
CA TRP A 261 -17.24 12.55 16.08
C TRP A 261 -16.47 11.50 15.24
N TRP A 262 -15.20 11.74 14.89
CA TRP A 262 -14.36 10.74 14.21
C TRP A 262 -14.10 9.46 15.04
N ARG A 263 -14.33 9.54 16.35
CA ARG A 263 -14.08 8.43 17.30
C ARG A 263 -15.34 7.67 17.69
N GLY A 264 -16.49 8.10 17.19
CA GLY A 264 -17.76 7.47 17.52
C GLY A 264 -18.10 6.32 16.57
N PRO A 265 -19.13 5.51 16.92
CA PRO A 265 -19.54 4.39 16.09
C PRO A 265 -19.99 4.83 14.70
N ILE A 266 -19.76 3.97 13.73
CA ILE A 266 -20.14 4.12 12.33
C ILE A 266 -21.35 3.23 12.08
N VAL A 267 -22.18 3.57 11.11
CA VAL A 267 -23.10 2.66 10.42
C VAL A 267 -22.75 2.75 8.95
N CYS A 268 -22.26 1.67 8.37
CA CYS A 268 -22.02 1.56 6.94
C CYS A 268 -23.28 1.01 6.26
N GLY A 269 -23.80 1.73 5.28
CA GLY A 269 -25.04 1.35 4.63
C GLY A 269 -24.96 0.12 3.74
N TRP A 270 -23.76 -0.43 3.47
CA TRP A 270 -23.61 -1.56 2.56
C TRP A 270 -24.39 -2.80 2.99
N ASN A 271 -24.28 -3.20 4.24
CA ASN A 271 -25.00 -4.37 4.77
C ASN A 271 -26.49 -4.09 4.92
N GLU A 272 -26.86 -2.88 5.35
CA GLU A 272 -28.24 -2.44 5.47
C GLU A 272 -28.95 -2.36 4.10
N GLN A 273 -28.21 -1.99 3.04
CA GLN A 273 -28.71 -2.04 1.66
C GLN A 273 -29.13 -3.47 1.29
N GLU A 274 -28.34 -4.50 1.66
CA GLU A 274 -28.68 -5.90 1.40
C GLU A 274 -29.99 -6.31 2.11
N MET A 275 -30.17 -5.88 3.35
CA MET A 275 -31.39 -6.16 4.14
C MET A 275 -32.64 -5.48 3.57
N LEU A 276 -32.49 -4.41 2.80
CA LEU A 276 -33.58 -3.64 2.21
C LEU A 276 -33.86 -3.99 0.74
N ILE A 277 -33.16 -4.99 0.18
CA ILE A 277 -33.39 -5.42 -1.21
C ILE A 277 -34.85 -5.76 -1.44
N THR A 278 -35.42 -5.20 -2.50
CA THR A 278 -36.75 -5.53 -3.01
C THR A 278 -36.64 -6.21 -4.36
N ASP A 279 -37.70 -6.86 -4.81
CA ASP A 279 -37.75 -7.57 -6.08
C ASP A 279 -37.24 -6.69 -7.25
N GLY A 280 -36.24 -7.21 -7.97
CA GLY A 280 -35.64 -6.55 -9.12
C GLY A 280 -34.54 -5.52 -8.81
N CYS A 281 -34.22 -5.28 -7.54
CA CYS A 281 -33.10 -4.43 -7.10
C CYS A 281 -31.89 -5.25 -6.68
N SER A 282 -30.68 -4.72 -6.92
CA SER A 282 -29.44 -5.22 -6.33
C SER A 282 -29.11 -4.48 -5.03
N GLN A 283 -28.20 -5.01 -4.23
CA GLN A 283 -27.66 -4.34 -3.03
C GLN A 283 -27.19 -2.90 -3.37
N ALA A 284 -26.36 -2.75 -4.39
CA ALA A 284 -25.91 -1.44 -4.87
C ALA A 284 -27.06 -0.55 -5.39
N GLY A 285 -28.16 -1.14 -5.87
CA GLY A 285 -29.37 -0.44 -6.27
C GLY A 285 -30.14 0.19 -5.11
N MET A 286 -29.85 -0.22 -3.87
CA MET A 286 -30.46 0.33 -2.65
C MET A 286 -29.70 1.55 -2.08
N ALA A 287 -28.62 1.99 -2.70
CA ALA A 287 -27.96 3.26 -2.37
C ALA A 287 -28.84 4.45 -2.84
N ARG A 288 -29.96 4.64 -2.17
CA ARG A 288 -31.01 5.61 -2.54
C ARG A 288 -31.62 6.27 -1.30
N GLN A 289 -32.05 7.51 -1.47
CA GLN A 289 -32.47 8.38 -0.36
C GLN A 289 -33.56 7.77 0.52
N ASP A 290 -34.60 7.16 -0.07
CA ASP A 290 -35.69 6.56 0.68
C ASP A 290 -35.26 5.30 1.48
N ALA A 291 -34.29 4.53 0.99
CA ALA A 291 -33.72 3.42 1.74
C ALA A 291 -32.87 3.93 2.92
N TYR A 292 -32.04 4.94 2.69
CA TYR A 292 -31.22 5.52 3.75
C TYR A 292 -32.04 6.28 4.81
N MET A 293 -33.17 6.87 4.43
CA MET A 293 -34.11 7.39 5.44
C MET A 293 -34.69 6.28 6.32
N LYS A 294 -34.98 5.10 5.76
CA LYS A 294 -35.40 3.94 6.56
C LYS A 294 -34.30 3.47 7.48
N ILE A 295 -33.04 3.40 7.02
CA ILE A 295 -31.87 3.07 7.87
C ILE A 295 -31.78 4.08 9.02
N ALA A 296 -31.89 5.37 8.75
CA ALA A 296 -31.84 6.42 9.76
C ALA A 296 -32.99 6.34 10.78
N ASP A 297 -34.17 5.89 10.37
CA ASP A 297 -35.31 5.66 11.25
C ASP A 297 -35.10 4.38 12.10
N MET A 298 -34.57 3.30 11.52
CA MET A 298 -34.18 2.10 12.27
C MET A 298 -33.12 2.39 13.33
N ILE A 299 -32.10 3.20 13.01
CA ILE A 299 -31.09 3.67 13.97
C ILE A 299 -31.76 4.34 15.17
N LYS A 300 -32.72 5.23 14.92
CA LYS A 300 -33.49 5.94 15.95
C LYS A 300 -34.38 4.98 16.76
N ASP A 301 -35.13 4.12 16.09
CA ASP A 301 -36.12 3.21 16.73
C ASP A 301 -35.42 2.18 17.61
N HIS A 302 -34.23 1.74 17.26
CA HIS A 302 -33.41 0.83 18.05
C HIS A 302 -32.48 1.53 19.06
N ASN A 303 -32.56 2.88 19.18
CA ASN A 303 -31.74 3.70 20.08
C ASN A 303 -30.22 3.48 19.85
N ILE A 304 -29.82 3.22 18.61
CA ILE A 304 -28.42 3.20 18.19
C ILE A 304 -27.94 4.67 18.11
N ARG A 305 -26.70 4.93 18.48
CA ARG A 305 -26.14 6.30 18.51
C ARG A 305 -24.83 6.39 17.74
N PRO A 306 -24.87 6.19 16.43
CA PRO A 306 -23.68 6.39 15.60
C PRO A 306 -23.35 7.88 15.52
N THR A 307 -22.09 8.18 15.28
CA THR A 307 -21.67 9.55 14.92
C THR A 307 -21.58 9.73 13.42
N MET A 308 -21.53 8.63 12.67
CA MET A 308 -21.35 8.64 11.22
C MET A 308 -22.30 7.63 10.56
N LEU A 309 -22.80 8.00 9.39
CA LEU A 309 -23.52 7.14 8.46
C LEU A 309 -22.82 7.19 7.11
N ILE A 310 -22.34 6.06 6.64
CA ILE A 310 -21.70 5.93 5.32
C ILE A 310 -22.78 5.63 4.28
N ILE A 311 -22.92 6.51 3.29
CA ILE A 311 -23.67 6.23 2.07
C ILE A 311 -22.73 5.44 1.16
N ASP A 312 -22.99 4.13 1.01
CA ASP A 312 -22.09 3.21 0.34
C ASP A 312 -22.30 3.15 -1.17
N ASP A 313 -21.69 2.21 -1.85
CA ASP A 313 -21.54 2.13 -3.31
C ASP A 313 -22.83 2.39 -4.09
N LYS A 314 -22.68 3.13 -5.18
CA LYS A 314 -23.69 3.42 -6.21
C LYS A 314 -24.67 4.55 -5.90
N TRP A 315 -24.37 5.43 -4.92
CA TRP A 315 -25.12 6.68 -4.75
C TRP A 315 -24.92 7.65 -5.91
N GLN A 316 -23.76 7.58 -6.58
CA GLN A 316 -23.35 8.40 -7.72
C GLN A 316 -23.57 7.67 -9.06
N ASN A 317 -23.76 8.48 -10.13
CA ASN A 317 -23.86 7.99 -11.49
C ASN A 317 -23.49 9.07 -12.52
N PRO A 318 -22.48 8.87 -13.38
CA PRO A 318 -21.48 7.77 -13.36
C PRO A 318 -20.40 7.95 -12.27
N TYR A 319 -19.60 6.94 -12.06
CA TYR A 319 -18.59 6.94 -10.99
C TYR A 319 -17.57 8.08 -11.09
N GLY A 320 -17.04 8.37 -12.29
CA GLY A 320 -16.03 9.41 -12.47
C GLY A 320 -16.58 10.82 -12.34
N ALA A 321 -17.82 11.05 -12.77
CA ALA A 321 -18.48 12.34 -12.56
C ALA A 321 -18.83 12.59 -11.09
N CYS A 322 -18.97 11.52 -10.30
CA CYS A 322 -19.14 11.53 -8.84
C CYS A 322 -20.23 12.52 -8.36
N LEU A 323 -21.34 12.55 -9.07
CA LEU A 323 -22.52 13.36 -8.72
C LEU A 323 -23.64 12.44 -8.22
N PRO A 324 -24.49 12.90 -7.27
CA PRO A 324 -25.64 12.14 -6.83
C PRO A 324 -26.53 11.75 -8.02
N ASP A 325 -26.91 10.48 -8.09
CA ASP A 325 -27.89 10.03 -9.08
C ASP A 325 -29.24 10.69 -8.80
N PRO A 326 -29.78 11.53 -9.70
CA PRO A 326 -30.97 12.34 -9.42
C PRO A 326 -32.25 11.50 -9.22
N GLU A 327 -32.30 10.28 -9.77
CA GLU A 327 -33.44 9.37 -9.56
C GLU A 327 -33.40 8.70 -8.19
N ARG A 328 -32.20 8.46 -7.68
CA ARG A 328 -31.97 7.80 -6.37
C ARG A 328 -31.87 8.79 -5.23
N TRP A 329 -31.26 9.94 -5.50
CA TRP A 329 -31.01 11.01 -4.53
C TRP A 329 -31.62 12.33 -5.01
N PRO A 330 -32.95 12.45 -5.01
CA PRO A 330 -33.64 13.65 -5.50
C PRO A 330 -33.29 14.90 -4.69
N ASP A 331 -32.91 14.76 -3.43
CA ASP A 331 -32.46 15.88 -2.58
C ASP A 331 -31.45 15.37 -1.53
N MET A 332 -30.21 15.14 -1.93
CA MET A 332 -29.14 14.69 -1.03
C MET A 332 -28.84 15.75 0.05
N ARG A 333 -28.98 17.05 -0.25
CA ARG A 333 -28.78 18.11 0.71
C ARG A 333 -29.79 18.03 1.86
N ALA A 334 -31.06 17.88 1.58
CA ALA A 334 -32.10 17.72 2.60
C ALA A 334 -31.85 16.47 3.46
N PHE A 335 -31.35 15.38 2.86
CA PHE A 335 -30.96 14.18 3.61
C PHE A 335 -29.80 14.48 4.57
N THR A 336 -28.74 15.14 4.09
CA THR A 336 -27.57 15.48 4.93
C THR A 336 -27.96 16.41 6.08
N ASP A 337 -28.76 17.44 5.80
CA ASP A 337 -29.25 18.38 6.84
C ASP A 337 -30.12 17.66 7.89
N GLU A 338 -30.93 16.68 7.49
CA GLU A 338 -31.69 15.83 8.41
C GLU A 338 -30.74 14.98 9.27
N MET A 339 -29.68 14.35 8.69
CA MET A 339 -28.71 13.59 9.47
C MET A 339 -27.99 14.48 10.48
N HIS A 340 -27.56 15.68 10.08
CA HIS A 340 -26.96 16.67 10.99
C HIS A 340 -27.91 17.04 12.14
N SER A 341 -29.20 17.19 11.86
CA SER A 341 -30.22 17.47 12.90
C SER A 341 -30.32 16.35 13.93
N ARG A 342 -30.02 15.10 13.53
CA ARG A 342 -29.96 13.91 14.39
C ARG A 342 -28.60 13.73 15.07
N GLY A 343 -27.60 14.59 14.80
CA GLY A 343 -26.23 14.49 15.32
C GLY A 343 -25.39 13.42 14.62
N ILE A 344 -25.72 13.07 13.39
CA ILE A 344 -25.05 12.05 12.56
C ILE A 344 -24.35 12.75 11.40
N HIS A 345 -23.07 12.50 11.20
CA HIS A 345 -22.29 12.97 10.06
C HIS A 345 -22.44 12.03 8.86
N THR A 346 -22.50 12.59 7.65
CA THR A 346 -22.70 11.83 6.41
C THR A 346 -21.39 11.67 5.67
N ILE A 347 -20.95 10.42 5.51
CA ILE A 347 -19.73 10.05 4.78
C ILE A 347 -20.12 9.40 3.46
N LEU A 348 -19.47 9.81 2.37
CA LEU A 348 -19.74 9.27 1.04
C LEU A 348 -18.70 8.22 0.67
N TRP A 349 -19.14 7.06 0.24
CA TRP A 349 -18.27 6.10 -0.42
C TRP A 349 -17.74 6.68 -1.74
N PHE A 350 -16.45 6.59 -1.97
CA PHE A 350 -15.80 7.15 -3.13
C PHE A 350 -14.96 6.08 -3.83
N ARG A 351 -15.30 5.81 -5.11
CA ARG A 351 -14.52 4.91 -5.94
C ARG A 351 -13.27 5.61 -6.45
N LEU A 352 -12.13 5.20 -5.95
CA LEU A 352 -10.84 5.61 -6.52
C LEU A 352 -10.72 5.13 -7.98
N TRP A 353 -9.97 5.85 -8.80
CA TRP A 353 -9.69 5.52 -10.19
C TRP A 353 -10.90 5.52 -11.15
N GLY A 354 -12.10 5.80 -10.69
CA GLY A 354 -13.28 5.85 -11.55
C GLY A 354 -13.16 6.94 -12.61
N GLY A 355 -13.07 6.54 -13.89
CA GLY A 355 -13.03 7.46 -15.04
C GLY A 355 -14.31 7.44 -15.85
N GLU A 356 -15.29 6.63 -15.48
CA GLU A 356 -16.58 6.53 -16.17
C GLU A 356 -17.29 7.88 -16.18
N GLY A 357 -17.62 8.38 -17.39
CA GLY A 357 -18.28 9.68 -17.56
C GLY A 357 -17.36 10.89 -17.52
N LEU A 358 -16.04 10.71 -17.33
CA LEU A 358 -15.07 11.78 -17.49
C LEU A 358 -14.77 12.04 -18.98
N PRO A 359 -14.38 13.28 -19.36
CA PRO A 359 -13.84 13.57 -20.69
C PRO A 359 -12.61 12.72 -21.02
N GLU A 360 -12.43 12.35 -22.30
CA GLU A 360 -11.30 11.54 -22.76
C GLU A 360 -9.93 12.15 -22.42
N ASP A 361 -9.84 13.46 -22.33
CA ASP A 361 -8.62 14.20 -22.02
C ASP A 361 -8.37 14.38 -20.50
N GLU A 362 -9.20 13.76 -19.67
CA GLU A 362 -9.03 13.73 -18.20
C GLU A 362 -8.68 12.31 -17.68
N VAL A 363 -8.67 11.32 -18.57
CA VAL A 363 -8.42 9.93 -18.22
C VAL A 363 -7.08 9.45 -18.74
N MET A 364 -6.53 8.44 -18.08
CA MET A 364 -5.32 7.77 -18.52
C MET A 364 -5.64 6.41 -19.13
N THR A 365 -4.69 5.91 -19.91
CA THR A 365 -4.71 4.58 -20.49
C THR A 365 -3.72 3.67 -19.76
N GLY A 366 -3.97 2.37 -19.78
CA GLY A 366 -3.08 1.38 -19.20
C GLY A 366 -3.79 0.07 -18.91
N GLU A 367 -3.03 -0.90 -18.50
CA GLU A 367 -3.56 -2.14 -17.98
C GLU A 367 -4.05 -1.91 -16.55
N GLY A 368 -5.21 -2.43 -16.20
CA GLY A 368 -5.67 -2.49 -14.81
C GLY A 368 -5.14 -3.74 -14.13
N ILE A 369 -5.02 -3.72 -12.82
CA ILE A 369 -4.67 -4.90 -12.04
C ILE A 369 -5.79 -5.95 -12.22
N PRO A 370 -5.50 -7.11 -12.81
CA PRO A 370 -6.50 -8.16 -12.92
C PRO A 370 -6.74 -8.78 -11.55
N TYR A 371 -7.81 -8.40 -10.87
CA TYR A 371 -8.29 -9.16 -9.73
C TYR A 371 -8.89 -10.47 -10.23
N ARG A 372 -8.27 -11.60 -9.91
CA ARG A 372 -8.64 -12.91 -10.48
C ARG A 372 -10.08 -13.34 -10.21
N SER A 373 -10.70 -12.86 -9.12
CA SER A 373 -12.05 -13.22 -8.72
C SER A 373 -13.13 -12.29 -9.26
N PHE A 374 -12.78 -11.07 -9.62
CA PHE A 374 -13.71 -10.09 -10.13
C PHE A 374 -13.06 -9.41 -11.33
N SER A 375 -13.71 -9.40 -12.45
CA SER A 375 -13.30 -8.63 -13.62
C SER A 375 -13.49 -7.13 -13.33
N LEU A 376 -12.68 -6.59 -12.42
CA LEU A 376 -12.75 -5.18 -11.99
C LEU A 376 -11.94 -4.25 -12.88
N ASN A 377 -11.56 -4.72 -14.05
CA ASN A 377 -10.88 -3.93 -15.06
C ASN A 377 -11.90 -2.98 -15.70
N TYR A 378 -12.00 -1.77 -15.21
CA TYR A 378 -12.94 -0.76 -15.70
C TYR A 378 -12.21 0.47 -16.23
N PRO A 379 -11.58 0.40 -17.41
CA PRO A 379 -11.21 1.61 -18.11
C PRO A 379 -12.49 2.39 -18.52
N PRO A 380 -12.44 3.70 -18.60
CA PRO A 380 -11.28 4.55 -18.39
C PRO A 380 -10.93 4.75 -16.90
N TYR A 381 -9.67 5.11 -16.64
CA TYR A 381 -9.17 5.45 -15.30
C TYR A 381 -8.97 6.95 -15.19
N ALA A 382 -9.40 7.54 -14.08
CA ALA A 382 -9.10 8.93 -13.77
C ALA A 382 -7.57 9.15 -13.64
N ASP A 383 -7.07 10.25 -14.20
CA ASP A 383 -5.64 10.60 -14.12
C ASP A 383 -5.38 11.69 -13.08
N PRO A 384 -4.95 11.35 -11.86
CA PRO A 384 -4.71 12.33 -10.80
C PRO A 384 -3.53 13.26 -11.09
N THR A 385 -2.75 12.98 -12.13
CA THR A 385 -1.63 13.82 -12.57
C THR A 385 -2.03 14.81 -13.69
N ASN A 386 -3.26 14.68 -14.21
CA ASN A 386 -3.79 15.54 -15.24
C ASN A 386 -4.43 16.80 -14.63
N GLU A 387 -3.98 17.98 -15.04
CA GLU A 387 -4.46 19.25 -14.47
C GLU A 387 -5.96 19.50 -14.70
N LYS A 388 -6.55 19.00 -15.81
CA LYS A 388 -7.99 19.13 -16.07
C LYS A 388 -8.79 18.28 -15.10
N TYR A 389 -8.41 17.01 -14.91
CA TYR A 389 -9.03 16.14 -13.93
C TYR A 389 -8.88 16.69 -12.51
N ARG A 390 -7.69 17.20 -12.15
CA ARG A 390 -7.44 17.82 -10.84
C ARG A 390 -8.41 19.01 -10.59
N ALA A 391 -8.58 19.87 -11.58
CA ALA A 391 -9.51 20.99 -11.50
C ALA A 391 -10.98 20.53 -11.44
N HIS A 392 -11.32 19.49 -12.17
CA HIS A 392 -12.65 18.88 -12.17
C HIS A 392 -12.97 18.25 -10.81
N LEU A 393 -12.08 17.41 -10.29
CA LEU A 393 -12.26 16.76 -8.99
C LEU A 393 -12.39 17.78 -7.85
N LYS A 394 -11.59 18.86 -7.86
CA LYS A 394 -11.73 19.94 -6.86
C LYS A 394 -13.13 20.57 -6.85
N LYS A 395 -13.74 20.78 -8.02
CA LYS A 395 -15.13 21.29 -8.11
C LYS A 395 -16.15 20.28 -7.58
N ILE A 396 -15.95 18.99 -7.87
CA ILE A 396 -16.80 17.91 -7.35
C ILE A 396 -16.71 17.87 -5.82
N LEU A 397 -15.50 17.86 -5.26
CA LEU A 397 -15.29 17.82 -3.81
C LEU A 397 -15.89 19.06 -3.12
N HIS A 398 -15.78 20.24 -3.74
CA HIS A 398 -16.44 21.45 -3.24
C HIS A 398 -17.96 21.28 -3.21
N TYR A 399 -18.56 20.80 -4.31
CA TYR A 399 -19.99 20.56 -4.39
C TYR A 399 -20.49 19.56 -3.34
N LEU A 400 -19.71 18.53 -3.05
CA LEU A 400 -20.11 17.49 -2.09
C LEU A 400 -19.92 17.92 -0.62
N LEU A 401 -18.88 18.70 -0.31
CA LEU A 401 -18.49 18.99 1.09
C LEU A 401 -18.94 20.36 1.59
N SER A 402 -19.03 21.39 0.71
CA SER A 402 -19.34 22.76 1.12
C SER A 402 -20.75 22.86 1.73
N ASP A 403 -20.90 23.73 2.73
CA ASP A 403 -22.19 24.10 3.33
C ASP A 403 -22.93 25.20 2.54
N GLU A 404 -22.33 25.74 1.49
CA GLU A 404 -22.93 26.75 0.62
C GLU A 404 -24.26 26.28 0.02
N GLU A 405 -25.12 27.25 -0.33
CA GLU A 405 -26.39 26.98 -1.00
C GLU A 405 -26.16 26.23 -2.32
N GLY A 406 -26.87 25.12 -2.53
CA GLY A 406 -26.73 24.26 -3.71
C GLY A 406 -25.66 23.19 -3.59
N CYS A 407 -24.87 23.15 -2.51
CA CYS A 407 -23.90 22.10 -2.18
C CYS A 407 -24.51 21.05 -1.23
N MET A 408 -23.86 19.87 -1.14
CA MET A 408 -24.43 18.72 -0.43
C MET A 408 -24.14 18.69 1.09
N ASN A 409 -23.13 19.45 1.55
CA ASN A 409 -22.72 19.55 2.95
C ASN A 409 -22.37 18.21 3.62
N CYS A 410 -21.84 17.23 2.87
CA CYS A 410 -21.35 15.97 3.44
C CYS A 410 -20.09 16.19 4.26
N ASP A 411 -19.68 15.16 5.06
CA ASP A 411 -18.66 15.33 6.10
C ASP A 411 -17.38 14.52 5.82
N GLY A 412 -17.27 13.88 4.67
CA GLY A 412 -16.06 13.15 4.31
C GLY A 412 -16.27 12.01 3.33
N PHE A 413 -15.23 11.20 3.19
CA PHE A 413 -15.19 10.11 2.22
C PHE A 413 -14.65 8.82 2.80
N LYS A 414 -15.30 7.69 2.46
CA LYS A 414 -14.77 6.33 2.52
C LYS A 414 -14.14 6.03 1.16
N LEU A 415 -12.81 6.03 1.09
CA LEU A 415 -12.07 5.78 -0.14
C LEU A 415 -11.90 4.29 -0.37
N ASP A 416 -12.44 3.78 -1.46
CA ASP A 416 -12.42 2.37 -1.79
C ASP A 416 -11.79 2.10 -3.16
N TYR A 417 -11.52 0.82 -3.47
CA TYR A 417 -10.89 0.38 -4.70
C TYR A 417 -9.45 0.90 -4.92
N SER A 418 -8.68 1.10 -3.86
CA SER A 418 -7.26 1.49 -3.93
C SER A 418 -6.41 0.51 -4.75
N LEU A 419 -6.83 -0.76 -4.79
CA LEU A 419 -6.17 -1.84 -5.52
C LEU A 419 -6.38 -1.79 -7.05
N ILE A 420 -7.37 -1.02 -7.53
CA ILE A 420 -7.70 -0.91 -8.96
C ILE A 420 -7.03 0.33 -9.54
N MET A 421 -5.73 0.32 -9.67
CA MET A 421 -5.00 1.39 -10.32
C MET A 421 -4.45 0.93 -11.68
N PRO A 422 -4.35 1.80 -12.67
CA PRO A 422 -3.66 1.48 -13.91
C PRO A 422 -2.17 1.23 -13.65
N TYR A 423 -1.63 0.17 -14.21
CA TYR A 423 -0.23 -0.23 -14.01
C TYR A 423 0.33 -0.87 -15.28
N GLY A 424 1.61 -1.25 -15.21
CA GLY A 424 2.32 -1.92 -16.28
C GLY A 424 2.95 -0.95 -17.27
N LYS A 425 3.71 -1.51 -18.20
CA LYS A 425 4.54 -0.77 -19.15
C LYS A 425 3.75 0.15 -20.07
N SER A 426 2.49 -0.21 -20.38
CA SER A 426 1.60 0.54 -21.26
C SER A 426 0.87 1.68 -20.55
N ALA A 427 0.93 1.78 -19.23
CA ALA A 427 0.29 2.86 -18.48
C ALA A 427 0.90 4.21 -18.85
N LYS A 428 0.04 5.19 -19.18
CA LYS A 428 0.45 6.54 -19.58
C LYS A 428 -0.34 7.57 -18.77
N SER A 429 0.34 8.21 -17.81
CA SER A 429 -0.19 9.33 -17.05
C SER A 429 0.31 10.66 -17.62
N ALA A 430 -0.50 11.70 -17.55
CA ALA A 430 -0.16 13.03 -18.07
C ALA A 430 1.07 13.64 -17.37
N GLY A 431 1.20 13.42 -16.06
CA GLY A 431 2.30 13.95 -15.24
C GLY A 431 3.48 13.00 -15.06
N GLY A 432 3.51 11.84 -15.73
CA GLY A 432 4.64 10.90 -15.67
C GLY A 432 4.86 10.26 -14.31
N LYS A 433 3.85 10.19 -13.44
CA LYS A 433 3.88 9.50 -12.15
C LYS A 433 3.17 8.16 -12.25
N TYR A 434 3.71 7.17 -11.56
CA TYR A 434 3.24 5.78 -11.63
C TYR A 434 3.32 5.12 -10.25
N GLY A 435 2.81 3.89 -10.14
CA GLY A 435 2.92 3.09 -8.94
C GLY A 435 2.32 3.74 -7.69
N ALA A 436 2.92 3.50 -6.54
CA ALA A 436 2.45 4.05 -5.27
C ALA A 436 2.50 5.59 -5.24
N GLN A 437 3.38 6.20 -6.01
CA GLN A 437 3.45 7.65 -6.13
C GLN A 437 2.20 8.24 -6.80
N MET A 438 1.72 7.62 -7.87
CA MET A 438 0.47 8.06 -8.53
C MET A 438 -0.74 7.88 -7.62
N THR A 439 -0.78 6.79 -6.86
CA THR A 439 -1.79 6.56 -5.83
C THR A 439 -1.75 7.68 -4.78
N LYS A 440 -0.56 8.03 -4.31
CA LYS A 440 -0.38 9.14 -3.36
C LYS A 440 -0.87 10.48 -3.91
N GLU A 441 -0.67 10.76 -5.20
CA GLU A 441 -1.19 11.98 -5.83
C GLU A 441 -2.72 12.07 -5.77
N LEU A 442 -3.42 10.95 -6.00
CA LEU A 442 -4.89 10.92 -5.89
C LEU A 442 -5.33 11.16 -4.44
N TYR A 443 -4.70 10.50 -3.47
CA TYR A 443 -4.99 10.70 -2.06
C TYR A 443 -4.69 12.14 -1.60
N ASN A 444 -3.55 12.69 -2.00
CA ASN A 444 -3.19 14.08 -1.70
C ASN A 444 -4.21 15.07 -2.27
N LEU A 445 -4.66 14.86 -3.52
CA LEU A 445 -5.64 15.72 -4.15
C LEU A 445 -6.97 15.71 -3.39
N ILE A 446 -7.46 14.53 -3.01
CA ILE A 446 -8.70 14.39 -2.25
C ILE A 446 -8.53 14.99 -0.86
N TYR A 447 -7.49 14.59 -0.12
CA TYR A 447 -7.24 15.00 1.26
C TYR A 447 -7.07 16.50 1.39
N SER A 448 -6.13 17.10 0.64
CA SER A 448 -5.86 18.54 0.72
C SER A 448 -7.09 19.37 0.35
N THR A 449 -7.78 19.00 -0.74
CA THR A 449 -8.99 19.70 -1.16
C THR A 449 -10.12 19.58 -0.14
N ALA A 450 -10.33 18.39 0.42
CA ALA A 450 -11.34 18.19 1.46
C ALA A 450 -11.06 19.07 2.69
N LYS A 451 -9.80 19.10 3.15
CA LYS A 451 -9.40 19.93 4.31
C LYS A 451 -9.43 21.43 4.05
N GLU A 452 -9.20 21.87 2.82
CA GLU A 452 -9.39 23.28 2.42
C GLU A 452 -10.85 23.71 2.49
N ILE A 453 -11.78 22.82 2.11
CA ILE A 453 -13.23 23.13 2.08
C ILE A 453 -13.84 22.98 3.47
N LYS A 454 -13.59 21.87 4.14
CA LYS A 454 -14.12 21.51 5.46
C LYS A 454 -12.99 20.91 6.29
N PRO A 455 -12.34 21.67 7.20
CA PRO A 455 -11.15 21.21 7.93
C PRO A 455 -11.35 19.92 8.73
N ASP A 456 -12.56 19.64 9.17
CA ASP A 456 -12.93 18.42 9.91
C ASP A 456 -13.55 17.33 9.00
N ALA A 457 -13.51 17.47 7.68
CA ALA A 457 -13.90 16.39 6.77
C ALA A 457 -13.07 15.14 7.02
N LEU A 458 -13.72 13.99 7.17
CA LEU A 458 -13.07 12.72 7.44
C LEU A 458 -12.58 12.06 6.14
N ILE A 459 -11.33 11.62 6.11
CA ILE A 459 -10.79 10.75 5.06
C ILE A 459 -10.49 9.37 5.64
N ASN A 460 -11.37 8.44 5.32
CA ASN A 460 -11.28 7.03 5.66
C ASN A 460 -10.68 6.26 4.48
N ALA A 461 -9.59 5.51 4.70
CA ALA A 461 -8.79 4.94 3.64
C ALA A 461 -8.14 3.61 4.05
N SER A 462 -7.63 2.84 3.09
CA SER A 462 -7.07 1.49 3.33
C SER A 462 -5.56 1.32 3.13
N PRO A 463 -4.75 2.27 2.59
CA PRO A 463 -3.32 2.09 2.51
C PRO A 463 -2.68 1.92 3.88
N CYS A 464 -1.84 0.88 4.03
CA CYS A 464 -1.15 0.57 5.28
C CYS A 464 0.36 0.79 5.14
N HIS A 465 0.79 1.99 4.77
CA HIS A 465 2.19 2.31 4.52
C HIS A 465 2.52 3.72 5.05
N PRO A 466 3.67 3.95 5.71
CA PRO A 466 4.04 5.27 6.26
C PRO A 466 3.99 6.41 5.22
N TYR A 467 4.20 6.11 3.94
CA TYR A 467 4.09 7.08 2.85
C TYR A 467 2.69 7.72 2.74
N PHE A 468 1.65 7.05 3.23
CA PHE A 468 0.26 7.53 3.19
C PHE A 468 -0.23 8.11 4.51
N ASP A 469 0.59 8.10 5.57
CA ASP A 469 0.19 8.53 6.91
C ASP A 469 -0.38 9.97 6.94
N GLU A 470 0.22 10.89 6.17
CA GLU A 470 -0.21 12.29 6.13
C GLU A 470 -1.55 12.55 5.41
N VAL A 471 -2.10 11.56 4.71
CA VAL A 471 -3.34 11.69 3.90
C VAL A 471 -4.44 10.73 4.32
N CYS A 472 -4.35 10.21 5.55
CA CYS A 472 -5.31 9.28 6.12
C CYS A 472 -5.66 9.70 7.55
N ASP A 473 -6.93 9.96 7.82
CA ASP A 473 -7.43 10.28 9.16
C ASP A 473 -7.83 9.01 9.91
N GLN A 474 -8.48 8.10 9.21
CA GLN A 474 -9.01 6.86 9.72
C GLN A 474 -8.67 5.72 8.76
N ALA A 475 -8.06 4.67 9.29
CA ALA A 475 -7.67 3.49 8.52
C ALA A 475 -8.77 2.44 8.60
N ARG A 476 -9.32 2.10 7.45
CA ARG A 476 -10.29 1.02 7.30
C ARG A 476 -9.55 -0.30 7.20
N LEU A 477 -9.95 -1.28 8.03
CA LEU A 477 -9.31 -2.60 8.05
C LEU A 477 -9.58 -3.43 6.78
N HIS A 478 -10.45 -2.93 5.91
CA HIS A 478 -10.84 -3.52 4.64
C HIS A 478 -11.63 -4.82 4.79
N ASP A 479 -12.28 -5.27 3.73
CA ASP A 479 -13.15 -6.44 3.70
C ASP A 479 -12.49 -7.68 4.33
N TYR A 480 -13.28 -8.43 5.10
CA TYR A 480 -12.82 -9.68 5.69
C TYR A 480 -13.05 -10.85 4.74
N SER A 481 -12.28 -11.91 4.99
CA SER A 481 -12.47 -13.19 4.32
C SER A 481 -13.87 -13.77 4.63
N TRP A 482 -14.37 -14.56 3.72
CA TRP A 482 -15.56 -15.40 3.91
C TRP A 482 -15.37 -16.47 5.01
N ASP A 483 -14.15 -16.65 5.55
CA ASP A 483 -13.87 -17.51 6.68
C ASP A 483 -14.07 -16.76 8.01
N LEU A 484 -15.31 -16.66 8.42
CA LEU A 484 -15.76 -15.99 9.64
C LEU A 484 -15.21 -16.59 10.95
N ARG A 485 -14.46 -17.69 10.89
CA ARG A 485 -13.89 -18.33 12.10
C ARG A 485 -12.70 -17.55 12.66
N ASN A 486 -12.00 -16.80 11.80
CA ASN A 486 -10.77 -16.08 12.15
C ASN A 486 -10.90 -14.55 12.03
N GLU A 487 -12.12 -14.00 11.90
CA GLU A 487 -12.35 -12.58 11.68
C GLU A 487 -11.74 -11.70 12.80
N THR A 488 -11.87 -12.10 14.04
CA THR A 488 -11.34 -11.35 15.18
C THR A 488 -9.81 -11.30 15.17
N GLU A 489 -9.16 -12.43 14.83
CA GLU A 489 -7.69 -12.50 14.74
C GLU A 489 -7.18 -11.67 13.55
N THR A 490 -7.83 -11.80 12.40
CA THR A 490 -7.51 -11.04 11.19
C THR A 490 -7.66 -9.54 11.43
N MET A 491 -8.79 -9.12 11.99
CA MET A 491 -9.08 -7.73 12.37
C MET A 491 -8.03 -7.20 13.35
N GLY A 492 -7.73 -7.98 14.40
CA GLY A 492 -6.73 -7.62 15.40
C GLY A 492 -5.32 -7.50 14.83
N LEU A 493 -4.95 -8.38 13.88
CA LEU A 493 -3.66 -8.29 13.19
C LEU A 493 -3.58 -7.05 12.28
N ARG A 494 -4.61 -6.80 11.47
CA ARG A 494 -4.65 -5.62 10.60
C ARG A 494 -4.58 -4.32 11.40
N ALA A 495 -5.34 -4.20 12.50
CA ALA A 495 -5.27 -3.05 13.38
C ALA A 495 -3.85 -2.81 13.91
N LYS A 496 -3.17 -3.86 14.37
CA LYS A 496 -1.77 -3.79 14.82
C LYS A 496 -0.80 -3.41 13.71
N LEU A 497 -1.05 -3.87 12.48
CA LEU A 497 -0.25 -3.48 11.32
C LEU A 497 -0.42 -1.98 11.01
N PHE A 498 -1.64 -1.47 11.00
CA PHE A 498 -1.87 -0.03 10.83
C PHE A 498 -1.24 0.80 11.95
N GLU A 499 -1.38 0.37 13.21
CA GLU A 499 -0.75 1.04 14.34
C GLU A 499 0.78 1.04 14.23
N ALA A 500 1.37 -0.06 13.77
CA ALA A 500 2.81 -0.17 13.56
C ALA A 500 3.30 0.68 12.38
N ALA A 501 2.53 0.71 11.28
CA ALA A 501 2.88 1.42 10.05
C ALA A 501 2.57 2.93 10.10
N MET A 502 1.46 3.31 10.74
CA MET A 502 0.91 4.67 10.78
C MET A 502 0.50 5.03 12.22
N PRO A 503 1.45 5.27 13.12
CA PRO A 503 1.20 5.41 14.55
C PRO A 503 0.19 6.50 14.89
N GLY A 504 -0.87 6.13 15.60
CA GLY A 504 -1.94 7.03 16.05
C GLY A 504 -3.06 7.24 15.03
N VAL A 505 -3.05 6.53 13.90
CA VAL A 505 -4.20 6.52 12.98
C VAL A 505 -5.43 5.95 13.70
N LEU A 506 -6.61 6.51 13.46
CA LEU A 506 -7.85 5.93 13.95
C LEU A 506 -8.17 4.67 13.17
N ILE A 507 -8.61 3.64 13.87
CA ILE A 507 -8.93 2.35 13.23
C ILE A 507 -10.44 2.24 13.09
N ASP A 508 -10.90 2.10 11.85
CA ASP A 508 -12.25 1.69 11.49
C ASP A 508 -12.26 0.17 11.28
N THR A 509 -13.11 -0.54 12.01
CA THR A 509 -13.14 -2.00 11.98
C THR A 509 -13.80 -2.58 10.74
N ASP A 510 -14.35 -1.72 9.88
CA ASP A 510 -15.09 -2.08 8.67
C ASP A 510 -16.34 -2.94 8.91
N SER A 511 -17.26 -2.94 7.99
CA SER A 511 -18.47 -3.73 8.04
C SER A 511 -18.27 -5.14 7.47
N VAL A 512 -19.03 -6.12 7.96
CA VAL A 512 -18.96 -7.52 7.52
C VAL A 512 -20.34 -8.14 7.43
N ASN A 513 -20.60 -8.83 6.33
CA ASN A 513 -21.79 -9.67 6.18
C ASN A 513 -21.63 -10.99 6.92
N PHE A 514 -22.57 -11.33 7.77
CA PHE A 514 -22.55 -12.58 8.54
C PHE A 514 -23.64 -13.56 8.08
N ALA A 515 -23.25 -14.83 7.98
CA ALA A 515 -24.19 -15.90 7.64
C ALA A 515 -25.17 -16.23 8.79
N ASN A 516 -24.83 -15.88 10.04
CA ASN A 516 -25.65 -16.17 11.20
C ASN A 516 -25.46 -15.15 12.34
N HIS A 517 -26.45 -15.11 13.22
CA HIS A 517 -26.50 -14.17 14.36
C HIS A 517 -25.33 -14.34 15.36
N ASP A 518 -24.90 -15.56 15.63
CA ASP A 518 -23.89 -15.82 16.67
C ASP A 518 -22.51 -15.32 16.24
N ASP A 519 -22.16 -15.46 14.96
CA ASP A 519 -20.94 -14.92 14.38
C ASP A 519 -20.97 -13.39 14.38
N ALA A 520 -22.08 -12.79 13.98
CA ALA A 520 -22.27 -11.34 14.05
C ALA A 520 -22.10 -10.83 15.49
N MET A 521 -22.74 -11.44 16.46
CA MET A 521 -22.64 -11.03 17.87
C MET A 521 -21.23 -11.22 18.44
N ARG A 522 -20.49 -12.23 17.99
CA ARG A 522 -19.08 -12.41 18.37
C ARG A 522 -18.21 -11.29 17.82
N PHE A 523 -18.39 -10.94 16.55
CA PHE A 523 -17.69 -9.86 15.89
C PHE A 523 -17.97 -8.52 16.60
N TYR A 524 -19.20 -8.10 16.68
CA TYR A 524 -19.58 -6.81 17.29
C TYR A 524 -19.15 -6.64 18.74
N ARG A 525 -19.03 -7.73 19.52
CA ARG A 525 -18.47 -7.69 20.89
C ARG A 525 -16.96 -7.41 20.92
N ASN A 526 -16.25 -7.69 19.83
CA ASN A 526 -14.80 -7.53 19.74
C ASN A 526 -14.39 -6.23 19.06
N MET A 527 -15.19 -5.69 18.14
CA MET A 527 -14.88 -4.45 17.41
C MET A 527 -14.44 -3.30 18.32
N PRO A 528 -15.15 -2.96 19.42
CA PRO A 528 -14.78 -1.84 20.28
C PRO A 528 -13.46 -2.03 21.04
N LYS A 529 -12.90 -3.23 21.05
CA LYS A 529 -11.58 -3.54 21.65
C LYS A 529 -10.44 -3.35 20.66
N ILE A 530 -10.76 -3.26 19.38
CA ILE A 530 -9.81 -3.23 18.27
C ILE A 530 -9.78 -1.84 17.65
N GLY A 531 -10.94 -1.23 17.46
CA GLY A 531 -11.07 0.06 16.81
C GLY A 531 -12.44 0.70 17.01
N ILE A 532 -12.79 1.57 16.08
CA ILE A 532 -14.11 2.21 16.00
C ILE A 532 -15.07 1.21 15.35
N PRO A 533 -16.18 0.87 16.01
CA PRO A 533 -17.14 -0.07 15.45
C PRO A 533 -17.82 0.49 14.19
N ASP A 534 -17.89 -0.35 13.17
CA ASP A 534 -18.62 -0.09 11.94
C ASP A 534 -19.66 -1.21 11.69
#